data_007f305e4b62569441040173a22d7699
#
_entry.id   007f305e4b62569441040173a22d7699
#
_cell.length_a   1.000
_cell.length_b   1.000
_cell.length_c   1.000
_cell.angle_alpha   90.00
_cell.angle_beta   90.00
_cell.angle_gamma   90.00
#
_symmetry.space_group_name_H-M   'P 1'
#
loop_
_entity.id
_entity.type
_entity.pdbx_description
1 polymer ?
#
loop_
_entity_poly.entity_id
_entity_poly.type
_entity_poly.pdbx_seq_one_letter_code
_entity_poly.pdbx_strand_id
1 'polypeptide(L)'
;MILNKEIETIILVANKNELSFTTENKSTFIYEIGVGKVNALLSLATLYEDIKALGINPVLLNVGTVGCTRYPIGHVLYPNYYAQGDAYTDGFFLENTLFLKGQGVIESVSLDKFDYEEALLTSDRFINVNTAFYQDIKHLNPLAFDMESYALANFCLLKNLPFHSIKIVSDNCDGTVKDWESILGEISGRLGTILDEFMRDRLVKEKIDIPSVS
;
A
#
# COMPACT_ATOMS: atom_id res chain seq x y z
N MET A 1 -12.69 -17.13 -5.30
CA MET A 1 -13.04 -16.45 -6.56
C MET A 1 -11.88 -16.66 -7.53
N ILE A 2 -12.11 -16.78 -8.82
CA ILE A 2 -11.07 -16.94 -9.86
C ILE A 2 -11.00 -15.61 -10.59
N LEU A 3 -9.78 -15.13 -10.90
CA LEU A 3 -9.57 -13.93 -11.69
C LEU A 3 -10.23 -14.09 -13.07
N ASN A 4 -11.00 -13.11 -13.50
CA ASN A 4 -11.76 -13.13 -14.75
C ASN A 4 -11.87 -11.72 -15.36
N LYS A 5 -12.50 -11.60 -16.52
CA LYS A 5 -12.59 -10.33 -17.28
C LYS A 5 -13.48 -9.25 -16.64
N GLU A 6 -14.27 -9.58 -15.65
CA GLU A 6 -15.16 -8.65 -14.94
C GLU A 6 -14.45 -7.93 -13.78
N ILE A 7 -13.19 -8.32 -13.48
CA ILE A 7 -12.43 -7.74 -12.37
C ILE A 7 -11.93 -6.34 -12.71
N GLU A 8 -12.40 -5.36 -11.96
CA GLU A 8 -12.05 -3.94 -12.05
C GLU A 8 -11.10 -3.50 -10.94
N THR A 9 -11.14 -4.18 -9.79
CA THR A 9 -10.29 -3.88 -8.62
C THR A 9 -9.66 -5.15 -8.07
N ILE A 10 -8.36 -5.11 -7.80
CA ILE A 10 -7.64 -6.17 -7.09
C ILE A 10 -7.11 -5.59 -5.78
N ILE A 11 -7.59 -6.12 -4.66
CA ILE A 11 -7.12 -5.77 -3.33
C ILE A 11 -5.89 -6.65 -3.03
N LEU A 12 -4.76 -6.01 -2.78
CA LEU A 12 -3.49 -6.63 -2.42
C LEU A 12 -3.30 -6.56 -0.91
N VAL A 13 -3.17 -7.71 -0.26
CA VAL A 13 -2.91 -7.83 1.19
C VAL A 13 -1.64 -8.62 1.44
N ALA A 14 -0.81 -8.21 2.39
CA ALA A 14 0.40 -8.94 2.73
C ALA A 14 0.07 -10.31 3.35
N ASN A 15 -0.95 -10.36 4.20
CA ASN A 15 -1.46 -11.57 4.83
C ASN A 15 -2.99 -11.51 4.89
N LYS A 16 -3.68 -12.60 4.56
CA LYS A 16 -5.16 -12.67 4.61
C LYS A 16 -5.75 -12.36 5.98
N ASN A 17 -5.00 -12.60 7.05
CA ASN A 17 -5.45 -12.29 8.41
C ASN A 17 -5.55 -10.78 8.70
N GLU A 18 -4.90 -9.94 7.87
CA GLU A 18 -5.01 -8.48 8.00
C GLU A 18 -6.36 -7.93 7.55
N LEU A 19 -7.14 -8.72 6.83
CA LEU A 19 -8.39 -8.26 6.24
C LEU A 19 -9.53 -9.26 6.48
N SER A 20 -10.37 -8.98 7.47
CA SER A 20 -11.66 -9.67 7.67
C SER A 20 -12.73 -9.07 6.73
N PHE A 21 -12.47 -9.15 5.44
CA PHE A 21 -13.33 -8.59 4.41
C PHE A 21 -13.71 -9.68 3.41
N THR A 22 -14.99 -9.88 3.21
CA THR A 22 -15.54 -10.69 2.14
C THR A 22 -16.40 -9.78 1.28
N THR A 23 -16.01 -9.59 0.02
CA THR A 23 -16.81 -8.79 -0.90
C THR A 23 -17.80 -9.66 -1.65
N GLU A 24 -19.06 -9.23 -1.72
CA GLU A 24 -20.06 -9.78 -2.64
C GLU A 24 -19.93 -9.16 -4.04
N ASN A 25 -19.10 -8.12 -4.17
CA ASN A 25 -18.86 -7.46 -5.44
C ASN A 25 -18.02 -8.36 -6.36
N LYS A 26 -18.63 -8.84 -7.45
CA LYS A 26 -18.02 -9.74 -8.43
C LYS A 26 -16.87 -9.11 -9.22
N SER A 27 -16.78 -7.78 -9.26
CA SER A 27 -15.70 -7.06 -9.93
C SER A 27 -14.48 -6.82 -9.03
N THR A 28 -14.47 -7.33 -7.78
CA THR A 28 -13.36 -7.19 -6.83
C THR A 28 -12.73 -8.55 -6.54
N PHE A 29 -11.41 -8.61 -6.63
CA PHE A 29 -10.61 -9.79 -6.31
C PHE A 29 -9.61 -9.49 -5.19
N ILE A 30 -9.54 -10.36 -4.17
CA ILE A 30 -8.57 -10.22 -3.07
C ILE A 30 -7.41 -11.18 -3.32
N TYR A 31 -6.19 -10.66 -3.34
CA TYR A 31 -4.98 -11.40 -3.62
C TYR A 31 -3.94 -11.21 -2.51
N GLU A 32 -3.44 -12.32 -1.97
CA GLU A 32 -2.38 -12.34 -0.96
C GLU A 32 -1.02 -12.28 -1.64
N ILE A 33 -0.20 -11.28 -1.27
CA ILE A 33 1.08 -11.02 -1.90
C ILE A 33 2.29 -11.50 -1.07
N GLY A 34 2.08 -11.84 0.21
CA GLY A 34 3.15 -12.16 1.15
C GLY A 34 3.83 -10.93 1.75
N VAL A 35 4.50 -11.13 2.87
CA VAL A 35 5.18 -10.07 3.63
C VAL A 35 6.56 -9.78 3.04
N GLY A 36 6.89 -8.49 2.96
CA GLY A 36 8.18 -7.97 2.50
C GLY A 36 8.26 -7.73 0.99
N LYS A 37 9.15 -6.83 0.60
CA LYS A 37 9.29 -6.34 -0.78
C LYS A 37 9.46 -7.44 -1.83
N VAL A 38 10.28 -8.44 -1.53
CA VAL A 38 10.58 -9.53 -2.48
C VAL A 38 9.36 -10.41 -2.72
N ASN A 39 8.68 -10.85 -1.66
CA ASN A 39 7.50 -11.69 -1.77
C ASN A 39 6.37 -10.94 -2.49
N ALA A 40 6.12 -9.70 -2.10
CA ALA A 40 5.09 -8.85 -2.71
C ALA A 40 5.35 -8.66 -4.21
N LEU A 41 6.60 -8.38 -4.60
CA LEU A 41 6.96 -8.17 -6.00
C LEU A 41 6.80 -9.45 -6.83
N LEU A 42 7.27 -10.61 -6.34
CA LEU A 42 7.17 -11.89 -7.03
C LEU A 42 5.70 -12.32 -7.21
N SER A 43 4.89 -12.17 -6.16
CA SER A 43 3.45 -12.46 -6.21
C SER A 43 2.72 -11.56 -7.20
N LEU A 44 3.01 -10.24 -7.16
CA LEU A 44 2.41 -9.29 -8.10
C LEU A 44 2.86 -9.55 -9.55
N ALA A 45 4.11 -9.91 -9.77
CA ALA A 45 4.61 -10.27 -11.10
C ALA A 45 3.88 -11.50 -11.66
N THR A 46 3.61 -12.50 -10.81
CA THR A 46 2.83 -13.69 -11.20
C THR A 46 1.39 -13.31 -11.54
N LEU A 47 0.72 -12.53 -10.68
CA LEU A 47 -0.63 -12.03 -10.91
C LEU A 47 -0.73 -11.19 -12.20
N TYR A 48 0.30 -10.43 -12.51
CA TYR A 48 0.34 -9.59 -13.70
C TYR A 48 0.29 -10.39 -15.01
N GLU A 49 0.88 -11.59 -15.05
CA GLU A 49 0.77 -12.45 -16.24
C GLU A 49 -0.69 -12.89 -16.47
N ASP A 50 -1.44 -13.14 -15.40
CA ASP A 50 -2.87 -13.47 -15.50
C ASP A 50 -3.69 -12.22 -15.94
N ILE A 51 -3.42 -11.04 -15.36
CA ILE A 51 -4.03 -9.76 -15.76
C ILE A 51 -3.83 -9.52 -17.26
N LYS A 52 -2.60 -9.68 -17.72
CA LYS A 52 -2.22 -9.50 -19.12
C LYS A 52 -2.90 -10.55 -20.05
N ALA A 53 -2.93 -11.81 -19.64
CA ALA A 53 -3.57 -12.88 -20.40
C ALA A 53 -5.09 -12.64 -20.55
N LEU A 54 -5.74 -12.05 -19.56
CA LEU A 54 -7.15 -11.68 -19.58
C LEU A 54 -7.42 -10.37 -20.37
N GLY A 55 -6.38 -9.55 -20.61
CA GLY A 55 -6.50 -8.26 -21.27
C GLY A 55 -7.26 -7.22 -20.44
N ILE A 56 -7.20 -7.30 -19.12
CA ILE A 56 -7.83 -6.36 -18.18
C ILE A 56 -6.82 -5.32 -17.66
N ASN A 57 -7.32 -4.18 -17.18
CA ASN A 57 -6.49 -3.15 -16.53
C ASN A 57 -7.12 -2.75 -15.18
N PRO A 58 -7.06 -3.64 -14.17
CA PRO A 58 -7.69 -3.38 -12.89
C PRO A 58 -6.93 -2.32 -12.11
N VAL A 59 -7.63 -1.67 -11.19
CA VAL A 59 -6.99 -0.88 -10.15
C VAL A 59 -6.41 -1.83 -9.10
N LEU A 60 -5.15 -1.63 -8.74
CA LEU A 60 -4.50 -2.34 -7.67
C LEU A 60 -4.60 -1.51 -6.38
N LEU A 61 -5.22 -2.06 -5.36
CA LEU A 61 -5.45 -1.42 -4.08
C LEU A 61 -4.68 -2.16 -2.98
N ASN A 62 -3.56 -1.60 -2.54
CA ASN A 62 -2.78 -2.15 -1.42
C ASN A 62 -3.45 -1.78 -0.09
N VAL A 63 -3.84 -2.78 0.67
CA VAL A 63 -4.51 -2.62 1.96
C VAL A 63 -3.73 -3.38 3.02
N GLY A 64 -3.50 -2.74 4.17
CA GLY A 64 -2.76 -3.39 5.26
C GLY A 64 -2.43 -2.43 6.39
N THR A 65 -1.56 -2.90 7.27
CA THR A 65 -1.13 -2.19 8.47
C THR A 65 0.17 -1.42 8.27
N VAL A 66 0.41 -0.43 9.13
CA VAL A 66 1.64 0.35 9.17
C VAL A 66 2.05 0.67 10.60
N GLY A 67 3.36 0.71 10.84
CA GLY A 67 3.91 1.38 12.00
C GLY A 67 3.94 2.90 11.79
N CYS A 68 3.58 3.67 12.83
CA CYS A 68 3.55 5.13 12.75
C CYS A 68 3.88 5.80 14.07
N THR A 69 4.73 6.84 14.02
CA THR A 69 5.09 7.64 15.22
C THR A 69 4.28 8.93 15.34
N ARG A 70 3.47 9.27 14.34
CA ARG A 70 2.75 10.55 14.23
C ARG A 70 1.27 10.45 14.57
N TYR A 71 0.65 9.32 14.30
CA TYR A 71 -0.78 9.10 14.46
C TYR A 71 -1.07 7.91 15.39
N PRO A 72 -2.18 7.94 16.12
CA PRO A 72 -2.54 6.86 17.05
C PRO A 72 -2.91 5.57 16.31
N ILE A 73 -2.81 4.46 17.01
CA ILE A 73 -3.30 3.15 16.54
C ILE A 73 -4.76 3.27 16.11
N GLY A 74 -5.08 2.65 14.97
CA GLY A 74 -6.39 2.71 14.34
C GLY A 74 -6.60 3.94 13.44
N HIS A 75 -5.66 4.88 13.33
CA HIS A 75 -5.75 5.98 12.37
C HIS A 75 -5.59 5.47 10.95
N VAL A 76 -6.40 5.97 10.01
CA VAL A 76 -6.38 5.57 8.59
C VAL A 76 -5.57 6.55 7.79
N LEU A 77 -4.69 6.05 6.94
CA LEU A 77 -3.80 6.81 6.09
C LEU A 77 -4.03 6.47 4.61
N TYR A 78 -3.90 7.50 3.78
CA TYR A 78 -3.91 7.39 2.31
C TYR A 78 -2.59 7.96 1.78
N PRO A 79 -1.50 7.17 1.79
CA PRO A 79 -0.19 7.65 1.42
C PRO A 79 -0.15 8.20 0.00
N ASN A 80 0.47 9.37 -0.18
CA ASN A 80 0.62 10.02 -1.47
C ASN A 80 2.03 9.87 -2.07
N TYR A 81 3.03 9.57 -1.22
CA TYR A 81 4.41 9.31 -1.65
C TYR A 81 4.89 7.97 -1.12
N TYR A 82 5.72 7.30 -1.90
CA TYR A 82 6.33 6.00 -1.58
C TYR A 82 7.83 6.06 -1.77
N ALA A 83 8.59 5.58 -0.79
CA ALA A 83 10.03 5.50 -0.87
C ALA A 83 10.56 4.20 -0.27
N GLN A 84 11.72 3.74 -0.76
CA GLN A 84 12.42 2.61 -0.17
C GLN A 84 13.24 3.09 1.02
N GLY A 85 12.72 2.90 2.23
CA GLY A 85 13.31 3.42 3.46
C GLY A 85 14.61 2.75 3.90
N ASP A 86 14.89 1.53 3.43
CA ASP A 86 16.11 0.77 3.74
C ASP A 86 17.15 0.77 2.60
N ALA A 87 16.92 1.52 1.53
CA ALA A 87 17.92 1.83 0.51
C ALA A 87 18.74 3.08 0.91
N TYR A 88 19.30 3.02 2.11
CA TYR A 88 19.96 4.14 2.77
C TYR A 88 21.33 3.72 3.27
N THR A 89 22.35 4.51 2.99
CA THR A 89 23.72 4.27 3.44
C THR A 89 24.42 5.57 3.80
N ASP A 90 25.13 5.58 4.94
CA ASP A 90 25.97 6.69 5.43
C ASP A 90 25.28 8.08 5.42
N GLY A 91 23.96 8.13 5.69
CA GLY A 91 23.20 9.36 5.71
C GLY A 91 22.59 9.75 4.36
N PHE A 92 22.69 8.91 3.34
CA PHE A 92 22.16 9.17 1.99
C PHE A 92 21.32 8.00 1.47
N PHE A 93 20.27 8.32 0.72
CA PHE A 93 19.61 7.32 -0.12
C PHE A 93 20.52 6.94 -1.27
N LEU A 94 20.47 5.67 -1.68
CA LEU A 94 21.21 5.21 -2.86
C LEU A 94 20.74 5.98 -4.10
N GLU A 95 21.67 6.31 -5.00
CA GLU A 95 21.38 7.09 -6.21
C GLU A 95 20.27 6.47 -7.09
N ASN A 96 20.12 5.14 -7.05
CA ASN A 96 19.10 4.41 -7.80
C ASN A 96 17.76 4.28 -7.06
N THR A 97 17.61 4.88 -5.88
CA THR A 97 16.34 4.87 -5.16
C THR A 97 15.35 5.78 -5.87
N LEU A 98 14.26 5.19 -6.34
CA LEU A 98 13.16 5.94 -6.92
C LEU A 98 12.27 6.48 -5.80
N PHE A 99 11.83 7.70 -5.98
CA PHE A 99 10.77 8.30 -5.17
C PHE A 99 9.52 8.35 -6.05
N LEU A 100 8.42 7.86 -5.51
CA LEU A 100 7.17 7.68 -6.25
C LEU A 100 6.06 8.51 -5.62
N LYS A 101 5.20 9.08 -6.46
CA LYS A 101 4.02 9.84 -6.06
C LYS A 101 2.78 9.30 -6.74
N GLY A 102 1.68 9.29 -6.03
CA GLY A 102 0.35 9.17 -6.59
C GLY A 102 -0.59 8.27 -5.82
N GLN A 103 -1.87 8.61 -6.00
CA GLN A 103 -3.01 7.73 -5.80
C GLN A 103 -3.68 7.62 -7.17
N GLY A 104 -3.58 6.46 -7.80
CA GLY A 104 -3.96 6.27 -9.21
C GLY A 104 -2.75 5.95 -10.09
N VAL A 105 -2.50 6.73 -11.13
CA VAL A 105 -1.29 6.55 -11.95
C VAL A 105 -0.07 7.01 -11.17
N ILE A 106 0.86 6.07 -10.93
CA ILE A 106 2.10 6.34 -10.20
C ILE A 106 3.10 7.04 -11.11
N GLU A 107 3.79 8.06 -10.60
CA GLU A 107 4.86 8.78 -11.29
C GLU A 107 6.16 8.78 -10.47
N SER A 108 7.30 8.86 -11.14
CA SER A 108 8.58 9.12 -10.49
C SER A 108 8.68 10.60 -10.13
N VAL A 109 9.25 10.90 -8.96
CA VAL A 109 9.41 12.26 -8.45
C VAL A 109 10.89 12.54 -8.22
N SER A 110 11.35 13.73 -8.59
CA SER A 110 12.71 14.18 -8.27
C SER A 110 12.83 14.48 -6.77
N LEU A 111 14.04 14.31 -6.24
CA LEU A 111 14.33 14.44 -4.82
C LEU A 111 13.94 15.82 -4.24
N ASP A 112 14.08 16.89 -5.03
CA ASP A 112 13.70 18.25 -4.65
C ASP A 112 12.18 18.48 -4.55
N LYS A 113 11.39 17.57 -5.10
CA LYS A 113 9.91 17.60 -5.06
C LYS A 113 9.30 16.55 -4.16
N PHE A 114 10.13 15.73 -3.53
CA PHE A 114 9.68 14.64 -2.67
C PHE A 114 9.32 15.17 -1.27
N ASP A 115 8.11 14.85 -0.82
CA ASP A 115 7.62 15.20 0.50
C ASP A 115 7.66 14.00 1.45
N TYR A 116 8.65 14.00 2.33
CA TYR A 116 8.81 12.92 3.31
C TYR A 116 7.71 12.89 4.35
N GLU A 117 7.08 14.02 4.68
CA GLU A 117 5.99 14.06 5.66
C GLU A 117 4.72 13.36 5.17
N GLU A 118 4.58 13.21 3.87
CA GLU A 118 3.51 12.43 3.22
C GLU A 118 3.98 11.04 2.79
N ALA A 119 5.26 10.70 2.99
CA ALA A 119 5.85 9.48 2.45
C ALA A 119 5.63 8.27 3.35
N LEU A 120 5.15 7.19 2.73
CA LEU A 120 5.24 5.85 3.28
C LEU A 120 6.62 5.27 2.96
N LEU A 121 7.43 5.00 3.98
CA LEU A 121 8.74 4.37 3.83
C LEU A 121 8.60 2.85 3.94
N THR A 122 8.94 2.15 2.88
CA THR A 122 8.93 0.68 2.83
C THR A 122 10.30 0.11 3.19
N SER A 123 10.33 -0.82 4.15
CA SER A 123 11.56 -1.47 4.61
C SER A 123 11.29 -2.94 4.95
N ASP A 124 12.20 -3.86 4.58
CA ASP A 124 12.16 -5.26 5.05
C ASP A 124 12.62 -5.41 6.51
N ARG A 125 12.62 -4.30 7.25
CA ARG A 125 12.88 -4.25 8.69
C ARG A 125 11.65 -3.74 9.41
N PHE A 126 11.26 -4.43 10.47
CA PHE A 126 10.29 -3.89 11.42
C PHE A 126 10.91 -2.66 12.11
N ILE A 127 10.23 -1.52 12.00
CA ILE A 127 10.78 -0.26 12.54
C ILE A 127 10.58 -0.21 14.05
N ASN A 128 11.68 0.11 14.75
CA ASN A 128 11.67 0.38 16.19
C ASN A 128 12.47 1.65 16.45
N VAL A 129 11.83 2.63 17.09
CA VAL A 129 12.39 3.95 17.40
C VAL A 129 13.66 3.91 18.25
N ASN A 130 13.90 2.81 18.95
CA ASN A 130 15.06 2.60 19.81
C ASN A 130 16.28 2.03 19.05
N THR A 131 16.18 1.83 17.74
CA THR A 131 17.26 1.27 16.92
C THR A 131 18.12 2.34 16.28
N ALA A 132 19.40 2.02 15.99
CA ALA A 132 20.29 2.90 15.24
C ALA A 132 19.72 3.25 13.88
N PHE A 133 19.16 2.27 13.18
CA PHE A 133 18.53 2.49 11.86
C PHE A 133 17.45 3.57 11.90
N TYR A 134 16.56 3.56 12.91
CA TYR A 134 15.55 4.62 13.00
C TYR A 134 16.18 5.99 13.29
N GLN A 135 17.26 6.05 14.09
CA GLN A 135 17.93 7.31 14.38
C GLN A 135 18.53 7.95 13.11
N ASP A 136 18.96 7.12 12.15
CA ASP A 136 19.50 7.60 10.88
C ASP A 136 18.41 8.22 9.98
N ILE A 137 17.19 7.67 9.99
CA ILE A 137 16.09 8.09 9.10
C ILE A 137 15.03 8.99 9.76
N LYS A 138 15.01 9.14 11.08
CA LYS A 138 13.96 9.91 11.79
C LYS A 138 13.87 11.37 11.38
N HIS A 139 14.98 11.96 10.90
CA HIS A 139 15.02 13.35 10.45
C HIS A 139 14.17 13.58 9.19
N LEU A 140 13.85 12.54 8.45
CA LEU A 140 12.96 12.58 7.28
C LEU A 140 11.49 12.80 7.69
N ASN A 141 11.16 12.54 8.97
CA ASN A 141 9.81 12.68 9.50
C ASN A 141 8.72 12.03 8.63
N PRO A 142 8.86 10.74 8.25
CA PRO A 142 7.95 10.10 7.31
C PRO A 142 6.54 9.98 7.88
N LEU A 143 5.56 9.81 6.97
CA LEU A 143 4.16 9.56 7.32
C LEU A 143 4.00 8.28 8.16
N ALA A 144 4.57 7.17 7.67
CA ALA A 144 4.47 5.85 8.28
C ALA A 144 5.49 4.88 7.66
N PHE A 145 5.50 3.63 8.16
CA PHE A 145 6.39 2.56 7.70
C PHE A 145 5.60 1.30 7.38
N ASP A 146 5.93 0.66 6.26
CA ASP A 146 5.43 -0.67 5.88
C ASP A 146 6.54 -1.55 5.28
N MET A 147 6.16 -2.71 4.73
CA MET A 147 7.11 -3.66 4.17
C MET A 147 6.91 -3.94 2.67
N GLU A 148 5.90 -3.38 1.99
CA GLU A 148 5.52 -3.77 0.62
C GLU A 148 5.29 -2.62 -0.36
N SER A 149 4.68 -1.52 0.10
CA SER A 149 4.04 -0.52 -0.78
C SER A 149 4.94 0.06 -1.84
N TYR A 150 6.21 0.35 -1.53
CA TYR A 150 7.14 0.87 -2.54
C TYR A 150 7.37 -0.12 -3.68
N ALA A 151 7.56 -1.40 -3.37
CA ALA A 151 7.79 -2.43 -4.38
C ALA A 151 6.58 -2.58 -5.31
N LEU A 152 5.38 -2.54 -4.74
CA LEU A 152 4.12 -2.59 -5.48
C LEU A 152 3.93 -1.35 -6.36
N ALA A 153 4.11 -0.16 -5.79
CA ALA A 153 4.00 1.11 -6.53
C ALA A 153 4.99 1.20 -7.68
N ASN A 154 6.25 0.78 -7.46
CA ASN A 154 7.28 0.76 -8.49
C ASN A 154 6.93 -0.22 -9.64
N PHE A 155 6.42 -1.40 -9.31
CA PHE A 155 5.93 -2.34 -10.31
C PHE A 155 4.76 -1.75 -11.12
N CYS A 156 3.81 -1.10 -10.45
CA CYS A 156 2.67 -0.46 -11.10
C CYS A 156 3.08 0.68 -12.04
N LEU A 157 4.08 1.50 -11.62
CA LEU A 157 4.71 2.49 -12.50
C LEU A 157 5.24 1.85 -13.78
N LEU A 158 6.06 0.79 -13.65
CA LEU A 158 6.68 0.11 -14.79
C LEU A 158 5.68 -0.57 -15.72
N LYS A 159 4.51 -0.97 -15.21
CA LYS A 159 3.45 -1.65 -15.96
C LYS A 159 2.29 -0.75 -16.34
N ASN A 160 2.33 0.53 -15.95
CA ASN A 160 1.27 1.52 -16.17
C ASN A 160 -0.09 1.01 -15.61
N LEU A 161 -0.06 0.46 -14.40
CA LEU A 161 -1.25 0.00 -13.67
C LEU A 161 -1.67 1.06 -12.65
N PRO A 162 -2.96 1.37 -12.54
CA PRO A 162 -3.46 2.24 -11.48
C PRO A 162 -3.24 1.60 -10.11
N PHE A 163 -2.71 2.39 -9.15
CA PHE A 163 -2.36 1.92 -7.82
C PHE A 163 -2.83 2.88 -6.74
N HIS A 164 -3.40 2.33 -5.67
CA HIS A 164 -3.79 3.06 -4.46
C HIS A 164 -3.34 2.31 -3.22
N SER A 165 -3.18 3.03 -2.12
CA SER A 165 -2.92 2.44 -0.80
C SER A 165 -3.91 2.96 0.23
N ILE A 166 -4.42 2.04 1.05
CA ILE A 166 -5.17 2.33 2.28
C ILE A 166 -4.46 1.62 3.42
N LYS A 167 -3.99 2.38 4.38
CA LYS A 167 -3.23 1.86 5.51
C LYS A 167 -3.88 2.24 6.83
N ILE A 168 -3.77 1.35 7.82
CA ILE A 168 -4.22 1.63 9.18
C ILE A 168 -3.04 1.46 10.15
N VAL A 169 -2.90 2.40 11.07
CA VAL A 169 -1.83 2.35 12.07
C VAL A 169 -2.07 1.20 13.04
N SER A 170 -1.14 0.27 13.10
CA SER A 170 -1.15 -0.91 13.97
C SER A 170 -0.30 -0.76 15.22
N ASP A 171 0.75 0.04 15.15
CA ASP A 171 1.72 0.20 16.23
C ASP A 171 2.42 1.56 16.18
N ASN A 172 3.07 1.92 17.31
CA ASN A 172 3.78 3.18 17.46
C ASN A 172 5.28 3.06 17.17
N CYS A 173 5.74 1.99 16.56
CA CYS A 173 7.15 1.71 16.28
C CYS A 173 8.04 1.66 17.54
N ASP A 174 7.50 1.35 18.70
CA ASP A 174 8.22 1.34 20.00
C ASP A 174 8.69 -0.05 20.43
N GLY A 175 8.38 -1.08 19.63
CA GLY A 175 8.72 -2.47 19.92
C GLY A 175 7.79 -3.12 20.95
N THR A 176 6.70 -2.47 21.35
CA THR A 176 5.74 -2.97 22.35
C THR A 176 4.61 -3.82 21.78
N VAL A 177 4.66 -4.17 20.48
CA VAL A 177 3.66 -5.03 19.84
C VAL A 177 3.70 -6.43 20.47
N LYS A 178 3.03 -6.57 21.61
CA LYS A 178 3.00 -7.81 22.39
C LYS A 178 1.88 -8.76 22.01
N ASP A 179 0.88 -8.28 21.31
CA ASP A 179 -0.31 -9.06 20.94
C ASP A 179 -0.81 -8.67 19.54
N TRP A 180 -0.01 -9.03 18.55
CA TRP A 180 -0.33 -8.77 17.14
C TRP A 180 -1.67 -9.37 16.71
N GLU A 181 -1.99 -10.57 17.18
CA GLU A 181 -3.24 -11.26 16.81
C GLU A 181 -4.47 -10.52 17.32
N SER A 182 -4.42 -9.97 18.53
CA SER A 182 -5.52 -9.17 19.09
C SER A 182 -5.71 -7.86 18.32
N ILE A 183 -4.61 -7.16 18.02
CA ILE A 183 -4.64 -5.92 17.25
C ILE A 183 -5.17 -6.19 15.84
N LEU A 184 -4.73 -7.25 15.19
CA LEU A 184 -5.23 -7.63 13.86
C LEU A 184 -6.73 -7.89 13.86
N GLY A 185 -7.29 -8.55 14.89
CA GLY A 185 -8.72 -8.80 15.00
C GLY A 185 -9.56 -7.52 14.99
N GLU A 186 -9.13 -6.49 15.71
CA GLU A 186 -9.81 -5.20 15.77
C GLU A 186 -9.64 -4.38 14.47
N ILE A 187 -8.40 -4.32 13.97
CA ILE A 187 -8.03 -3.56 12.78
C ILE A 187 -8.66 -4.15 11.51
N SER A 188 -8.70 -5.48 11.38
CA SER A 188 -9.21 -6.14 10.17
C SER A 188 -10.68 -5.85 9.92
N GLY A 189 -11.51 -5.81 10.97
CA GLY A 189 -12.91 -5.42 10.86
C GLY A 189 -13.09 -3.97 10.41
N ARG A 190 -12.26 -3.07 10.95
CA ARG A 190 -12.27 -1.65 10.59
C ARG A 190 -11.80 -1.42 9.15
N LEU A 191 -10.76 -2.11 8.70
CA LEU A 191 -10.30 -2.07 7.31
C LEU A 191 -11.41 -2.52 6.34
N GLY A 192 -12.17 -3.55 6.69
CA GLY A 192 -13.33 -3.98 5.89
C GLY A 192 -14.36 -2.87 5.70
N THR A 193 -14.72 -2.16 6.77
CA THR A 193 -15.68 -1.03 6.69
C THR A 193 -15.14 0.10 5.80
N ILE A 194 -13.86 0.45 5.94
CA ILE A 194 -13.21 1.51 5.16
C ILE A 194 -13.18 1.14 3.67
N LEU A 195 -12.89 -0.12 3.37
CA LEU A 195 -12.92 -0.62 2.00
C LEU A 195 -14.30 -0.52 1.38
N ASP A 196 -15.34 -0.88 2.11
CA ASP A 196 -16.72 -0.74 1.64
C ASP A 196 -17.09 0.72 1.34
N GLU A 197 -16.64 1.66 2.16
CA GLU A 197 -16.84 3.09 1.93
C GLU A 197 -16.06 3.57 0.70
N PHE A 198 -14.78 3.25 0.60
CA PHE A 198 -13.93 3.62 -0.52
C PHE A 198 -14.47 3.08 -1.86
N MET A 199 -14.90 1.83 -1.90
CA MET A 199 -15.45 1.20 -3.10
C MET A 199 -16.78 1.84 -3.52
N ARG A 200 -17.63 2.21 -2.54
CA ARG A 200 -18.91 2.92 -2.81
C ARG A 200 -18.69 4.31 -3.39
N ASP A 201 -17.77 5.08 -2.80
CA ASP A 201 -17.47 6.44 -3.25
C ASP A 201 -16.90 6.46 -4.67
N ARG A 202 -16.08 5.48 -5.01
CA ARG A 202 -15.52 5.31 -6.34
C ARG A 202 -16.58 4.98 -7.38
N LEU A 203 -17.48 4.04 -7.09
CA LEU A 203 -18.60 3.69 -7.97
C LEU A 203 -19.54 4.87 -8.22
N VAL A 204 -19.65 5.80 -7.26
CA VAL A 204 -20.45 7.03 -7.43
C VAL A 204 -19.73 8.01 -8.35
N LYS A 205 -18.41 8.20 -8.21
CA LYS A 205 -17.62 9.12 -9.04
C LYS A 205 -17.56 8.67 -10.51
N GLU A 206 -17.34 7.39 -10.76
CA GLU A 206 -17.30 6.81 -12.12
C GLU A 206 -18.66 6.93 -12.84
N LYS A 207 -19.78 6.95 -12.12
CA LYS A 207 -21.12 7.18 -12.71
C LYS A 207 -21.40 8.65 -13.07
N ILE A 208 -20.68 9.59 -12.45
CA ILE A 208 -20.84 11.03 -12.70
C ILE A 208 -20.01 11.49 -13.90
N ASP A 209 -18.90 10.81 -14.19
CA ASP A 209 -17.98 11.16 -15.29
C ASP A 209 -18.31 10.53 -16.65
N ILE A 210 -19.45 9.86 -16.81
CA ILE A 210 -19.92 9.39 -18.12
C ILE A 210 -20.55 10.59 -18.84
N PRO A 211 -19.90 11.16 -19.88
CA PRO A 211 -20.54 12.19 -20.68
C PRO A 211 -21.78 11.56 -21.34
N SER A 212 -22.93 12.20 -21.16
CA SER A 212 -24.13 11.85 -21.92
C SER A 212 -23.81 12.00 -23.40
N VAL A 213 -23.65 10.87 -24.10
CA VAL A 213 -23.55 10.86 -25.55
C VAL A 213 -24.94 11.22 -26.07
N SER A 214 -25.05 12.47 -26.50
CA SER A 214 -26.19 12.96 -27.28
C SER A 214 -25.91 12.79 -28.77
#